data_832b787d321d605b4a0401a37afa6280
#
_entry.id   832b787d321d605b4a0401a37afa6280
#
_cell.length_a   1.000
_cell.length_b   1.000
_cell.length_c   1.000
_cell.angle_alpha   90.00
_cell.angle_beta   90.00
_cell.angle_gamma   90.00
#
_symmetry.space_group_name_H-M   'P 1'
#
loop_
_entity.id
_entity.type
_entity.pdbx_description
1 polymer ?
#
loop_
_entity_poly.entity_id
_entity_poly.type
_entity_poly.pdbx_seq_one_letter_code
_entity_poly.pdbx_strand_id
1 'polypeptide(L)'
;MHQGIAERLSEISSKIQAACHQAQRSEEGIRLVAVSKLQPMDVINEAYALGINNFGENYAQELAEKSSACPKDIIWHFIGPIQSNKVNLIAKHANWVHSIDREKVARKLNDALETEGKKIHALVQVNIDR
;
A
#
# COMPACT_ATOMS: atom_id res chain seq x y z
N MET A 1 13.14 -4.84 24.99
CA MET A 1 13.49 -5.51 23.73
C MET A 1 12.38 -5.41 22.73
N HIS A 2 12.69 -5.03 21.51
CA HIS A 2 11.70 -4.98 20.46
C HIS A 2 11.53 -6.37 19.85
N GLN A 3 10.29 -6.77 19.61
CA GLN A 3 10.01 -7.94 18.79
C GLN A 3 10.50 -7.68 17.38
N GLY A 4 11.09 -8.69 16.76
CA GLY A 4 11.49 -8.63 15.37
C GLY A 4 10.28 -8.65 14.42
N ILE A 5 10.51 -8.26 13.19
CA ILE A 5 9.47 -8.28 12.14
C ILE A 5 8.92 -9.69 11.95
N ALA A 6 9.81 -10.69 11.95
CA ALA A 6 9.39 -12.08 11.77
C ALA A 6 8.39 -12.55 12.83
N GLU A 7 8.64 -12.20 14.09
CA GLU A 7 7.76 -12.56 15.20
C GLU A 7 6.42 -11.87 15.11
N ARG A 8 6.43 -10.57 14.80
CA ARG A 8 5.21 -9.79 14.63
C ARG A 8 4.37 -10.27 13.45
N LEU A 9 5.02 -10.59 12.34
CA LEU A 9 4.36 -11.13 11.16
C LEU A 9 3.71 -12.46 11.48
N SER A 10 4.39 -13.33 12.21
CA SER A 10 3.86 -14.64 12.63
C SER A 10 2.61 -14.46 13.50
N GLU A 11 2.62 -13.51 14.43
CA GLU A 11 1.45 -13.22 15.27
C GLU A 11 0.25 -12.74 14.44
N ILE A 12 0.48 -11.81 13.51
CA ILE A 12 -0.56 -11.27 12.64
C ILE A 12 -1.11 -12.36 11.73
N SER A 13 -0.23 -13.16 11.13
CA SER A 13 -0.63 -14.27 10.26
C SER A 13 -1.49 -15.28 11.00
N SER A 14 -1.15 -15.60 12.24
CA SER A 14 -1.92 -16.50 13.08
C SER A 14 -3.31 -15.94 13.38
N LYS A 15 -3.42 -14.64 13.63
CA LYS A 15 -4.71 -13.98 13.86
C LYS A 15 -5.59 -13.98 12.62
N ILE A 16 -5.00 -13.71 11.45
CA ILE A 16 -5.73 -13.76 10.18
C ILE A 16 -6.24 -15.18 9.93
N GLN A 17 -5.39 -16.17 10.14
CA GLN A 17 -5.72 -17.57 9.95
C GLN A 17 -6.88 -18.01 10.86
N ALA A 18 -6.81 -17.64 12.15
CA ALA A 18 -7.86 -17.93 13.11
C ALA A 18 -9.18 -17.24 12.75
N ALA A 19 -9.13 -15.99 12.34
CA ALA A 19 -10.32 -15.25 11.93
C ALA A 19 -10.97 -15.86 10.68
N CYS A 20 -10.17 -16.25 9.70
CA CYS A 20 -10.67 -16.93 8.50
C CYS A 20 -11.30 -18.27 8.81
N HIS A 21 -10.69 -19.03 9.69
CA HIS A 21 -11.23 -20.32 10.13
C HIS A 21 -12.58 -20.12 10.80
N GLN A 22 -12.68 -19.16 11.72
CA GLN A 22 -13.91 -18.83 12.41
C GLN A 22 -15.01 -18.37 11.45
N ALA A 23 -14.65 -17.60 10.43
CA ALA A 23 -15.59 -17.11 9.42
C ALA A 23 -15.86 -18.10 8.30
N GLN A 24 -15.24 -19.27 8.34
CA GLN A 24 -15.38 -20.33 7.34
C GLN A 24 -15.03 -19.84 5.93
N ARG A 25 -13.90 -19.14 5.82
CA ARG A 25 -13.41 -18.61 4.53
C ARG A 25 -11.92 -18.87 4.34
N SER A 26 -11.49 -18.86 3.07
CA SER A 26 -10.08 -18.96 2.71
C SER A 26 -9.33 -17.67 3.04
N GLU A 27 -8.06 -17.78 3.36
CA GLU A 27 -7.13 -16.64 3.51
C GLU A 27 -6.77 -16.01 2.16
N GLU A 28 -7.01 -16.69 1.05
CA GLU A 28 -6.59 -16.22 -0.29
C GLU A 28 -7.21 -14.89 -0.68
N GLY A 29 -8.38 -14.55 -0.17
CA GLY A 29 -9.03 -13.28 -0.44
C GLY A 29 -8.54 -12.13 0.41
N ILE A 30 -7.56 -12.36 1.30
CA ILE A 30 -7.06 -11.35 2.24
C ILE A 30 -5.65 -10.94 1.83
N ARG A 31 -5.46 -9.64 1.70
CA ARG A 31 -4.16 -9.06 1.37
C ARG A 31 -3.67 -8.24 2.56
N LEU A 32 -2.49 -8.60 3.07
CA LEU A 32 -1.85 -7.84 4.13
C LEU A 32 -0.97 -6.76 3.50
N VAL A 33 -1.23 -5.52 3.84
CA VAL A 33 -0.40 -4.38 3.41
C VAL A 33 0.41 -3.91 4.60
N ALA A 34 1.73 -3.98 4.49
CA ALA A 34 2.61 -3.49 5.55
C ALA A 34 2.82 -1.99 5.36
N VAL A 35 2.44 -1.21 6.35
CA VAL A 35 2.65 0.24 6.32
C VAL A 35 4.11 0.51 6.60
N SER A 36 4.80 1.09 5.63
CA SER A 36 6.26 1.30 5.66
C SER A 36 6.65 2.78 5.74
N LYS A 37 5.71 3.66 6.00
CA LYS A 37 5.99 5.08 6.13
C LYS A 37 7.07 5.32 7.18
N LEU A 38 8.01 6.20 6.85
CA LEU A 38 9.11 6.61 7.73
C LEU A 38 10.06 5.47 8.12
N GLN A 39 9.94 4.31 7.46
CA GLN A 39 10.84 3.19 7.71
C GLN A 39 12.01 3.20 6.71
N PRO A 40 13.21 2.85 7.15
CA PRO A 40 14.36 2.79 6.23
C PRO A 40 14.28 1.58 5.29
N MET A 41 15.06 1.63 4.23
CA MET A 41 15.06 0.61 3.18
C MET A 41 15.42 -0.78 3.70
N ASP A 42 16.33 -0.87 4.67
CA ASP A 42 16.73 -2.16 5.24
C ASP A 42 15.59 -2.86 5.96
N VAL A 43 14.69 -2.10 6.59
CA VAL A 43 13.49 -2.65 7.25
C VAL A 43 12.52 -3.20 6.19
N ILE A 44 12.34 -2.47 5.10
CA ILE A 44 11.49 -2.92 3.98
C ILE A 44 12.07 -4.20 3.36
N ASN A 45 13.37 -4.24 3.15
CA ASN A 45 14.04 -5.40 2.59
C ASN A 45 13.93 -6.62 3.52
N GLU A 46 14.01 -6.42 4.83
CA GLU A 46 13.81 -7.49 5.80
C GLU A 46 12.40 -8.06 5.72
N ALA A 47 11.39 -7.19 5.67
CA ALA A 47 10.00 -7.61 5.53
C ALA A 47 9.76 -8.32 4.19
N TYR A 48 10.36 -7.83 3.12
CA TYR A 48 10.29 -8.46 1.81
C TYR A 48 10.87 -9.88 1.83
N ALA A 49 12.02 -10.05 2.48
CA ALA A 49 12.65 -11.36 2.61
C ALA A 49 11.78 -12.36 3.39
N LEU A 50 10.89 -11.86 4.25
CA LEU A 50 9.94 -12.68 4.99
C LEU A 50 8.65 -12.98 4.20
N GLY A 51 8.57 -12.53 2.97
CA GLY A 51 7.43 -12.82 2.09
C GLY A 51 6.41 -11.70 1.95
N ILE A 52 6.63 -10.54 2.59
CA ILE A 52 5.74 -9.40 2.42
C ILE A 52 6.08 -8.71 1.09
N ASN A 53 5.09 -8.58 0.21
CA ASN A 53 5.30 -7.88 -1.05
C ASN A 53 4.28 -6.78 -1.32
N ASN A 54 3.43 -6.44 -0.34
CA ASN A 54 2.52 -5.30 -0.41
C ASN A 54 2.91 -4.32 0.68
N PHE A 55 3.24 -3.09 0.29
CA PHE A 55 3.65 -2.04 1.22
C PHE A 55 2.81 -0.80 1.02
N GLY A 56 2.56 -0.07 2.11
CA GLY A 56 1.74 1.13 2.10
C GLY A 56 2.53 2.37 2.50
N GLU A 57 2.41 3.42 1.70
CA GLU A 57 3.06 4.70 1.92
C GLU A 57 2.05 5.83 2.04
N ASN A 58 2.38 6.82 2.86
CA ASN A 58 1.51 7.98 3.10
C ASN A 58 1.98 9.24 2.37
N TYR A 59 3.23 9.27 1.91
CA TYR A 59 3.86 10.45 1.31
C TYR A 59 4.34 10.12 -0.10
N ALA A 60 3.93 10.94 -1.06
CA ALA A 60 4.24 10.68 -2.47
C ALA A 60 5.73 10.65 -2.75
N GLN A 61 6.50 11.53 -2.13
CA GLN A 61 7.95 11.59 -2.31
C GLN A 61 8.62 10.33 -1.79
N GLU A 62 8.21 9.87 -0.62
CA GLU A 62 8.72 8.64 0.00
C GLU A 62 8.38 7.42 -0.85
N LEU A 63 7.16 7.36 -1.38
CA LEU A 63 6.74 6.31 -2.31
C LEU A 63 7.65 6.27 -3.54
N ALA A 64 7.92 7.43 -4.15
CA ALA A 64 8.75 7.52 -5.35
C ALA A 64 10.17 7.01 -5.08
N GLU A 65 10.76 7.42 -3.97
CA GLU A 65 12.11 7.01 -3.60
C GLU A 65 12.20 5.51 -3.34
N LYS A 66 11.26 4.99 -2.56
CA LYS A 66 11.25 3.58 -2.19
C LYS A 66 10.94 2.67 -3.37
N SER A 67 9.94 3.01 -4.18
CA SER A 67 9.58 2.18 -5.33
C SER A 67 10.71 2.10 -6.35
N SER A 68 11.54 3.14 -6.45
CA SER A 68 12.69 3.17 -7.35
C SER A 68 13.85 2.33 -6.83
N ALA A 69 14.00 2.21 -5.52
CA ALA A 69 15.14 1.55 -4.88
C ALA A 69 14.87 0.12 -4.43
N CYS A 70 13.61 -0.25 -4.26
CA CYS A 70 13.23 -1.57 -3.75
C CYS A 70 12.95 -2.56 -4.89
N PRO A 71 12.82 -3.88 -4.59
CA PRO A 71 12.51 -4.89 -5.60
C PRO A 71 11.27 -4.54 -6.43
N LYS A 72 11.32 -4.84 -7.72
CA LYS A 72 10.30 -4.40 -8.69
C LYS A 72 8.99 -5.17 -8.60
N ASP A 73 8.97 -6.31 -7.93
CA ASP A 73 7.75 -7.09 -7.73
C ASP A 73 6.96 -6.67 -6.49
N ILE A 74 7.43 -5.67 -5.75
CA ILE A 74 6.66 -5.08 -4.66
C ILE A 74 5.45 -4.36 -5.23
N ILE A 75 4.31 -4.58 -4.61
CA ILE A 75 3.05 -3.89 -4.92
C ILE A 75 2.92 -2.72 -3.96
N TRP A 76 2.94 -1.51 -4.50
CA TRP A 76 2.90 -0.30 -3.70
C TRP A 76 1.50 0.25 -3.59
N HIS A 77 1.07 0.52 -2.36
CA HIS A 77 -0.21 1.12 -2.04
C HIS A 77 0.01 2.53 -1.52
N PHE A 78 -0.65 3.50 -2.12
CA PHE A 78 -0.68 4.84 -1.56
C PHE A 78 -1.91 4.94 -0.68
N ILE A 79 -1.70 5.11 0.62
CA ILE A 79 -2.78 5.07 1.62
C ILE A 79 -2.98 6.40 2.35
N GLY A 80 -2.16 7.40 2.02
CA GLY A 80 -2.27 8.73 2.62
C GLY A 80 -3.20 9.67 1.85
N PRO A 81 -3.44 10.85 2.41
CA PRO A 81 -4.21 11.88 1.72
C PRO A 81 -3.55 12.28 0.41
N ILE A 82 -4.35 12.47 -0.64
CA ILE A 82 -3.83 12.82 -1.95
C ILE A 82 -3.87 14.32 -2.14
N GLN A 83 -2.69 14.93 -2.20
CA GLN A 83 -2.56 16.33 -2.60
C GLN A 83 -2.61 16.41 -4.12
N SER A 84 -3.40 17.34 -4.66
CA SER A 84 -3.58 17.43 -6.11
C SER A 84 -2.29 17.67 -6.88
N ASN A 85 -1.32 18.36 -6.27
CA ASN A 85 -0.01 18.62 -6.89
C ASN A 85 0.94 17.41 -6.84
N LYS A 86 0.55 16.31 -6.19
CA LYS A 86 1.34 15.07 -6.08
C LYS A 86 0.77 13.93 -6.92
N VAL A 87 -0.35 14.15 -7.59
CA VAL A 87 -1.06 13.10 -8.34
C VAL A 87 -0.17 12.44 -9.41
N ASN A 88 0.62 13.23 -10.14
CA ASN A 88 1.49 12.68 -11.18
C ASN A 88 2.53 11.72 -10.60
N LEU A 89 3.10 12.08 -9.46
CA LEU A 89 4.09 11.25 -8.77
C LEU A 89 3.46 9.95 -8.27
N ILE A 90 2.27 10.04 -7.69
CA ILE A 90 1.51 8.87 -7.22
C ILE A 90 1.16 7.95 -8.39
N ALA A 91 0.66 8.49 -9.48
CA ALA A 91 0.31 7.71 -10.67
C ALA A 91 1.50 6.92 -11.21
N LYS A 92 2.68 7.53 -11.17
CA LYS A 92 3.90 6.90 -11.68
C LYS A 92 4.35 5.71 -10.83
N HIS A 93 4.18 5.76 -9.52
CA HIS A 93 4.80 4.80 -8.60
C HIS A 93 3.85 3.87 -7.86
N ALA A 94 2.55 4.20 -7.74
CA ALA A 94 1.60 3.38 -7.01
C ALA A 94 0.95 2.33 -7.89
N ASN A 95 0.61 1.18 -7.28
CA ASN A 95 -0.19 0.13 -7.90
C ASN A 95 -1.63 0.19 -7.39
N TRP A 96 -1.82 0.67 -6.17
CA TRP A 96 -3.11 0.88 -5.51
C TRP A 96 -3.17 2.25 -4.89
N VAL A 97 -4.34 2.88 -4.95
CA VAL A 97 -4.61 4.15 -4.26
C VAL A 97 -5.88 3.96 -3.43
N HIS A 98 -5.80 4.23 -2.12
CA HIS A 98 -6.88 3.92 -1.18
C HIS A 98 -7.73 5.12 -0.76
N SER A 99 -7.36 6.34 -1.17
CA SER A 99 -7.85 7.56 -0.54
C SER A 99 -8.45 8.57 -1.52
N ILE A 100 -9.12 8.09 -2.56
CA ILE A 100 -9.82 8.97 -3.49
C ILE A 100 -11.08 9.47 -2.80
N ASP A 101 -11.07 10.71 -2.39
CA ASP A 101 -12.15 11.32 -1.61
C ASP A 101 -12.85 12.49 -2.30
N ARG A 102 -12.42 12.87 -3.52
CA ARG A 102 -13.02 13.96 -4.27
C ARG A 102 -12.79 13.83 -5.78
N GLU A 103 -13.72 14.36 -6.53
CA GLU A 103 -13.75 14.25 -7.99
C GLU A 103 -12.51 14.83 -8.66
N LYS A 104 -12.03 15.97 -8.19
CA LYS A 104 -10.84 16.63 -8.75
C LYS A 104 -9.63 15.70 -8.75
N VAL A 105 -9.42 14.99 -7.65
CA VAL A 105 -8.30 14.04 -7.53
C VAL A 105 -8.52 12.84 -8.45
N ALA A 106 -9.74 12.31 -8.52
CA ALA A 106 -10.05 11.19 -9.40
C ALA A 106 -9.76 11.54 -10.86
N ARG A 107 -10.17 12.71 -11.32
CA ARG A 107 -9.92 13.17 -12.69
C ARG A 107 -8.44 13.34 -12.98
N LYS A 108 -7.72 14.02 -12.08
CA LYS A 108 -6.28 14.25 -12.24
C LYS A 108 -5.51 12.92 -12.27
N LEU A 109 -5.89 12.00 -11.41
CA LEU A 109 -5.26 10.67 -11.35
C LEU A 109 -5.50 9.91 -12.65
N ASN A 110 -6.73 9.94 -13.16
CA ASN A 110 -7.05 9.29 -14.42
C ASN A 110 -6.24 9.86 -15.59
N ASP A 111 -6.13 11.17 -15.67
CA ASP A 111 -5.35 11.84 -16.72
C ASP A 111 -3.87 11.47 -16.62
N ALA A 112 -3.33 11.45 -15.41
CA ALA A 112 -1.93 11.09 -15.18
C ALA A 112 -1.66 9.65 -15.58
N LEU A 113 -2.59 8.73 -15.27
CA LEU A 113 -2.47 7.32 -15.63
C LEU A 113 -2.55 7.11 -17.13
N GLU A 114 -3.38 7.86 -17.84
CA GLU A 114 -3.43 7.81 -19.30
C GLU A 114 -2.09 8.23 -19.90
N THR A 115 -1.50 9.30 -19.37
CA THR A 115 -0.18 9.77 -19.81
C THR A 115 0.90 8.71 -19.59
N GLU A 116 0.85 8.00 -18.47
CA GLU A 116 1.81 6.94 -18.16
C GLU A 116 1.51 5.63 -18.90
N GLY A 117 0.36 5.51 -19.53
CA GLY A 117 -0.08 4.27 -20.16
C GLY A 117 -0.27 3.15 -19.15
N LYS A 118 -0.76 3.48 -17.94
CA LYS A 118 -0.78 2.60 -16.79
C LYS A 118 -2.19 2.49 -16.22
N LYS A 119 -2.49 1.32 -15.67
CA LYS A 119 -3.71 1.08 -14.89
C LYS A 119 -3.35 0.73 -13.46
N ILE A 120 -4.16 1.20 -12.53
CA ILE A 120 -4.01 0.90 -11.11
C ILE A 120 -5.35 0.48 -10.52
N HIS A 121 -5.30 -0.03 -9.31
CA HIS A 121 -6.51 -0.26 -8.52
C HIS A 121 -6.77 0.97 -7.67
N ALA A 122 -8.01 1.42 -7.63
CA ALA A 122 -8.39 2.63 -6.90
C ALA A 122 -9.60 2.38 -6.02
N LEU A 123 -9.52 2.86 -4.79
CA LEU A 123 -10.60 2.78 -3.82
C LEU A 123 -11.11 4.17 -3.50
N VAL A 124 -12.42 4.32 -3.50
CA VAL A 124 -13.05 5.57 -3.08
C VAL A 124 -13.16 5.56 -1.56
N GLN A 125 -12.60 6.58 -0.94
CA GLN A 125 -12.69 6.74 0.50
C GLN A 125 -14.05 7.29 0.88
N VAL A 126 -14.74 6.60 1.76
CA VAL A 126 -16.06 7.01 2.28
C VAL A 126 -15.93 7.29 3.76
N ASN A 127 -16.33 8.48 4.16
CA ASN A 127 -16.34 8.88 5.56
C ASN A 127 -17.78 8.83 6.06
N ILE A 128 -18.11 7.77 6.77
CA ILE A 128 -19.49 7.51 7.23
C ILE A 128 -19.85 8.37 8.44
N ASP A 129 -18.86 8.61 9.28
CA ASP A 129 -19.05 9.28 10.57
C ASP A 129 -18.27 10.60 10.56
N ARG A 130 -18.99 11.70 10.51
CA ARG A 130 -18.38 13.03 10.48
C ARG A 130 -18.27 13.62 11.88
#